data_f978208d6accb3160f24d89098892ff9
#
_entry.id   f978208d6accb3160f24d89098892ff9
#
_cell.length_a   1.000
_cell.length_b   1.000
_cell.length_c   1.000
_cell.angle_alpha   90.00
_cell.angle_beta   90.00
_cell.angle_gamma   90.00
#
_symmetry.space_group_name_H-M   'P 1'
#
loop_
_entity.id
_entity.type
_entity.pdbx_description
1 polymer ?
#
loop_
_entity_poly.entity_id
_entity_poly.type
_entity_poly.pdbx_seq_one_letter_code
_entity_poly.pdbx_strand_id
1 'polypeptide(L)'
;MSIQQLAEDLGLSISTVSRALNGYTDVSESTRERVTARAAALNYTPHPGARSLKSGKSYAVGVILPANEVTGGFMDPMYSSLLGGVSRGLKAGGYNLVVSTNSGLPVKAELALYDQFLRAKWFDGYIIVRTRIDDPRVTALLKHQMPFVTYGRTETEGNEFWVDTDNEQAFFLATQRQIAFGHRNIALLNGPEEFMFAALRERGYTRAMHGAV
;
A
#
# COMPACT_ATOMS: atom_id res chain seq x y z
N MET A 1 11.42 -29.23 0.84
CA MET A 1 10.78 -30.19 -0.10
C MET A 1 10.40 -29.46 -1.38
N SER A 2 10.52 -30.12 -2.54
CA SER A 2 10.15 -29.56 -3.84
C SER A 2 8.84 -30.15 -4.36
N ILE A 3 8.20 -29.49 -5.34
CA ILE A 3 7.01 -30.04 -6.02
C ILE A 3 7.31 -31.35 -6.75
N GLN A 4 8.55 -31.54 -7.19
CA GLN A 4 9.02 -32.78 -7.80
C GLN A 4 8.95 -33.94 -6.81
N GLN A 5 9.51 -33.78 -5.61
CA GLN A 5 9.45 -34.78 -4.55
C GLN A 5 8.00 -35.13 -4.13
N LEU A 6 7.11 -34.13 -4.08
CA LEU A 6 5.70 -34.35 -3.80
C LEU A 6 5.01 -35.15 -4.93
N ALA A 7 5.35 -34.87 -6.18
CA ALA A 7 4.83 -35.56 -7.35
C ALA A 7 5.31 -37.03 -7.40
N GLU A 8 6.59 -37.26 -7.17
CA GLU A 8 7.18 -38.61 -7.08
C GLU A 8 6.53 -39.44 -5.97
N ASP A 9 6.37 -38.87 -4.78
CA ASP A 9 5.75 -39.53 -3.63
C ASP A 9 4.28 -39.93 -3.85
N LEU A 10 3.55 -39.16 -4.65
CA LEU A 10 2.17 -39.43 -5.00
C LEU A 10 1.97 -40.26 -6.27
N GLY A 11 3.04 -40.52 -7.03
CA GLY A 11 3.00 -41.20 -8.34
C GLY A 11 2.25 -40.36 -9.40
N LEU A 12 2.34 -39.00 -9.30
CA LEU A 12 1.66 -38.06 -10.17
C LEU A 12 2.65 -37.21 -10.95
N SER A 13 2.20 -36.62 -12.07
CA SER A 13 3.00 -35.62 -12.76
C SER A 13 3.07 -34.30 -11.97
N ILE A 14 4.16 -33.55 -12.11
CA ILE A 14 4.31 -32.21 -11.51
C ILE A 14 3.16 -31.29 -11.91
N SER A 15 2.70 -31.40 -13.17
CA SER A 15 1.57 -30.61 -13.66
C SER A 15 0.27 -30.97 -12.94
N THR A 16 0.00 -32.26 -12.71
CA THR A 16 -1.19 -32.71 -11.96
C THR A 16 -1.18 -32.23 -10.53
N VAL A 17 -0.04 -32.36 -9.83
CA VAL A 17 0.13 -31.84 -8.45
C VAL A 17 -0.06 -30.33 -8.40
N SER A 18 0.56 -29.59 -9.34
CA SER A 18 0.40 -28.14 -9.43
C SER A 18 -1.05 -27.72 -9.67
N ARG A 19 -1.79 -28.44 -10.53
CA ARG A 19 -3.21 -28.16 -10.83
C ARG A 19 -4.10 -28.48 -9.64
N ALA A 20 -3.85 -29.58 -8.97
CA ALA A 20 -4.57 -29.95 -7.74
C ALA A 20 -4.42 -28.91 -6.63
N LEU A 21 -3.18 -28.46 -6.34
CA LEU A 21 -2.90 -27.46 -5.33
C LEU A 21 -3.48 -26.06 -5.66
N ASN A 22 -3.72 -25.78 -6.92
CA ASN A 22 -4.32 -24.52 -7.37
C ASN A 22 -5.84 -24.61 -7.62
N GLY A 23 -6.48 -25.73 -7.27
CA GLY A 23 -7.94 -25.86 -7.33
C GLY A 23 -8.53 -25.97 -8.74
N TYR A 24 -7.75 -26.40 -9.74
CA TYR A 24 -8.26 -26.56 -11.11
C TYR A 24 -9.34 -27.65 -11.19
N THR A 25 -10.40 -27.37 -11.92
CA THR A 25 -11.60 -28.25 -12.04
C THR A 25 -11.35 -29.50 -12.85
N ASP A 26 -10.31 -29.56 -13.65
CA ASP A 26 -9.92 -30.71 -14.47
C ASP A 26 -9.10 -31.77 -13.70
N VAL A 27 -8.88 -31.55 -12.40
CA VAL A 27 -8.34 -32.54 -11.48
C VAL A 27 -9.50 -33.07 -10.61
N SER A 28 -9.64 -34.41 -10.55
CA SER A 28 -10.69 -35.03 -9.74
C SER A 28 -10.57 -34.63 -8.27
N GLU A 29 -11.72 -34.55 -7.57
CA GLU A 29 -11.80 -34.18 -6.15
C GLU A 29 -10.89 -35.12 -5.30
N SER A 30 -10.98 -36.42 -5.55
CA SER A 30 -10.17 -37.42 -4.83
C SER A 30 -8.66 -37.21 -5.02
N THR A 31 -8.23 -36.81 -6.22
CA THR A 31 -6.81 -36.48 -6.47
C THR A 31 -6.42 -35.20 -5.76
N ARG A 32 -7.31 -34.19 -5.74
CA ARG A 32 -7.07 -32.92 -5.06
C ARG A 32 -6.92 -33.13 -3.55
N GLU A 33 -7.79 -33.89 -2.94
CA GLU A 33 -7.74 -34.24 -1.51
C GLU A 33 -6.43 -34.98 -1.16
N ARG A 34 -6.04 -35.98 -1.96
CA ARG A 34 -4.78 -36.72 -1.76
C ARG A 34 -3.57 -35.79 -1.81
N VAL A 35 -3.51 -34.93 -2.82
CA VAL A 35 -2.41 -33.97 -2.99
C VAL A 35 -2.36 -32.96 -1.85
N THR A 36 -3.51 -32.40 -1.45
CA THR A 36 -3.59 -31.41 -0.37
C THR A 36 -3.20 -32.02 0.97
N ALA A 37 -3.73 -33.20 1.29
CA ALA A 37 -3.40 -33.91 2.52
C ALA A 37 -1.90 -34.26 2.60
N ARG A 38 -1.32 -34.72 1.48
CA ARG A 38 0.10 -35.05 1.45
C ARG A 38 1.01 -33.81 1.54
N ALA A 39 0.63 -32.73 0.86
CA ALA A 39 1.33 -31.45 0.97
C ALA A 39 1.32 -30.92 2.42
N ALA A 40 0.18 -30.99 3.09
CA ALA A 40 0.07 -30.61 4.51
C ALA A 40 0.93 -31.50 5.43
N ALA A 41 0.88 -32.81 5.26
CA ALA A 41 1.68 -33.77 6.04
C ALA A 41 3.19 -33.55 5.90
N LEU A 42 3.61 -33.04 4.75
CA LEU A 42 5.02 -32.80 4.42
C LEU A 42 5.43 -31.33 4.62
N ASN A 43 4.53 -30.47 5.17
CA ASN A 43 4.73 -29.02 5.28
C ASN A 43 5.19 -28.37 3.95
N TYR A 44 4.69 -28.90 2.84
CA TYR A 44 5.00 -28.36 1.53
C TYR A 44 4.17 -27.11 1.25
N THR A 45 4.84 -26.01 0.99
CA THR A 45 4.21 -24.76 0.52
C THR A 45 4.72 -24.46 -0.89
N PRO A 46 3.83 -24.19 -1.88
CA PRO A 46 4.26 -23.80 -3.22
C PRO A 46 5.20 -22.60 -3.17
N HIS A 47 6.28 -22.67 -3.93
CA HIS A 47 7.25 -21.58 -4.00
C HIS A 47 6.58 -20.31 -4.57
N PRO A 48 6.63 -19.15 -3.89
CA PRO A 48 5.97 -17.93 -4.35
C PRO A 48 6.31 -17.53 -5.78
N GLY A 49 7.59 -17.66 -6.17
CA GLY A 49 8.05 -17.39 -7.54
C GLY A 49 7.41 -18.28 -8.61
N ALA A 50 7.19 -19.57 -8.31
CA ALA A 50 6.52 -20.49 -9.25
C ALA A 50 5.03 -20.12 -9.41
N ARG A 51 4.38 -19.67 -8.34
CA ARG A 51 3.00 -19.16 -8.37
C ARG A 51 2.93 -17.87 -9.21
N SER A 52 3.87 -16.94 -9.01
CA SER A 52 3.95 -15.67 -9.74
C SER A 52 4.16 -15.87 -11.24
N LEU A 53 5.10 -16.74 -11.62
CA LEU A 53 5.37 -17.08 -13.03
C LEU A 53 4.11 -17.60 -13.75
N LYS A 54 3.31 -18.42 -13.06
CA LYS A 54 2.11 -19.01 -13.64
C LYS A 54 0.94 -18.03 -13.73
N SER A 55 0.73 -17.21 -12.70
CA SER A 55 -0.41 -16.28 -12.62
C SER A 55 -0.13 -14.94 -13.29
N GLY A 56 1.12 -14.61 -13.56
CA GLY A 56 1.55 -13.28 -13.98
C GLY A 56 1.42 -12.21 -12.88
N LYS A 57 1.14 -12.63 -11.61
CA LYS A 57 0.95 -11.76 -10.46
C LYS A 57 2.09 -11.92 -9.46
N SER A 58 2.50 -10.81 -8.85
CA SER A 58 3.50 -10.81 -7.77
C SER A 58 2.92 -11.21 -6.41
N TYR A 59 1.62 -11.05 -6.23
CA TYR A 59 0.92 -11.15 -4.93
C TYR A 59 1.52 -10.22 -3.88
N ALA A 60 2.03 -9.09 -4.31
CA ALA A 60 2.60 -8.06 -3.48
C ALA A 60 1.97 -6.71 -3.79
N VAL A 61 1.71 -5.93 -2.74
CA VAL A 61 1.35 -4.52 -2.83
C VAL A 61 2.47 -3.71 -2.21
N GLY A 62 2.97 -2.72 -2.97
CA GLY A 62 4.08 -1.88 -2.57
C GLY A 62 3.64 -0.61 -1.85
N VAL A 63 4.38 -0.22 -0.82
CA VAL A 63 4.33 1.12 -0.24
C VAL A 63 5.74 1.67 -0.11
N ILE A 64 5.94 2.91 -0.56
CA ILE A 64 7.22 3.59 -0.42
C ILE A 64 7.05 4.66 0.65
N LEU A 65 7.69 4.47 1.80
CA LEU A 65 7.60 5.38 2.93
C LEU A 65 8.75 6.40 2.93
N PRO A 66 8.49 7.65 3.34
CA PRO A 66 9.57 8.58 3.61
C PRO A 66 10.37 8.07 4.81
N ALA A 67 11.67 7.92 4.65
CA ALA A 67 12.57 7.72 5.80
C ALA A 67 12.84 9.06 6.45
N ASN A 68 12.94 9.06 7.80
CA ASN A 68 13.39 10.21 8.53
C ASN A 68 14.92 10.33 8.35
N GLU A 69 15.38 11.44 7.78
CA GLU A 69 16.81 11.69 7.52
C GLU A 69 17.65 11.71 8.81
N VAL A 70 17.04 12.14 9.93
CA VAL A 70 17.75 12.28 11.21
C VAL A 70 17.89 10.95 11.95
N THR A 71 16.85 10.11 11.89
CA THR A 71 16.81 8.85 12.65
C THR A 71 17.02 7.61 11.79
N GLY A 72 16.98 7.76 10.46
CA GLY A 72 17.11 6.64 9.50
C GLY A 72 15.99 5.61 9.55
N GLY A 73 14.89 5.89 10.27
CA GLY A 73 13.85 4.91 10.55
C GLY A 73 12.42 5.39 10.34
N PHE A 74 11.49 4.44 10.38
CA PHE A 74 10.03 4.65 10.33
C PHE A 74 9.45 4.93 11.72
N MET A 75 9.99 5.91 12.42
CA MET A 75 9.65 6.14 13.84
C MET A 75 8.29 6.82 14.07
N ASP A 76 7.50 7.08 13.00
CA ASP A 76 6.16 7.63 13.18
C ASP A 76 5.16 6.49 13.53
N PRO A 77 4.57 6.51 14.73
CA PRO A 77 3.58 5.51 15.16
C PRO A 77 2.37 5.41 14.23
N MET A 78 2.05 6.48 13.50
CA MET A 78 0.98 6.50 12.51
C MET A 78 1.26 5.49 11.40
N TYR A 79 2.49 5.46 10.87
CA TYR A 79 2.84 4.49 9.83
C TYR A 79 2.79 3.05 10.34
N SER A 80 3.23 2.79 11.55
CA SER A 80 3.14 1.45 12.15
C SER A 80 1.69 0.95 12.23
N SER A 81 0.77 1.81 12.66
CA SER A 81 -0.65 1.51 12.72
C SER A 81 -1.28 1.31 11.33
N LEU A 82 -0.94 2.17 10.38
CA LEU A 82 -1.37 2.08 8.97
C LEU A 82 -0.92 0.76 8.35
N LEU A 83 0.37 0.44 8.42
CA LEU A 83 0.94 -0.78 7.85
C LEU A 83 0.32 -2.03 8.46
N GLY A 84 0.08 -2.03 9.78
CA GLY A 84 -0.62 -3.11 10.46
C GLY A 84 -2.05 -3.32 9.97
N GLY A 85 -2.80 -2.23 9.73
CA GLY A 85 -4.14 -2.27 9.15
C GLY A 85 -4.15 -2.79 7.72
N VAL A 86 -3.29 -2.24 6.88
CA VAL A 86 -3.11 -2.64 5.48
C VAL A 86 -2.72 -4.11 5.37
N SER A 87 -1.72 -4.56 6.14
CA SER A 87 -1.26 -5.95 6.12
C SER A 87 -2.40 -6.93 6.45
N ARG A 88 -3.25 -6.60 7.45
CA ARG A 88 -4.42 -7.42 7.77
C ARG A 88 -5.43 -7.48 6.61
N GLY A 89 -5.71 -6.35 5.97
CA GLY A 89 -6.63 -6.29 4.83
C GLY A 89 -6.12 -7.08 3.63
N LEU A 90 -4.85 -6.95 3.29
CA LEU A 90 -4.22 -7.63 2.16
C LEU A 90 -4.16 -9.16 2.34
N LYS A 91 -4.00 -9.62 3.58
CA LYS A 91 -3.92 -11.06 3.90
C LYS A 91 -5.18 -11.83 3.47
N ALA A 92 -6.36 -11.23 3.59
CA ALA A 92 -7.62 -11.83 3.14
C ALA A 92 -7.63 -12.12 1.64
N GLY A 93 -6.96 -11.29 0.82
CA GLY A 93 -6.79 -11.49 -0.63
C GLY A 93 -5.55 -12.34 -1.01
N GLY A 94 -4.79 -12.84 -0.03
CA GLY A 94 -3.56 -13.59 -0.28
C GLY A 94 -2.39 -12.73 -0.76
N TYR A 95 -2.44 -11.42 -0.47
CA TYR A 95 -1.39 -10.46 -0.82
C TYR A 95 -0.45 -10.19 0.35
N ASN A 96 0.79 -9.88 0.04
CA ASN A 96 1.80 -9.41 0.98
C ASN A 96 1.98 -7.89 0.85
N LEU A 97 2.23 -7.22 1.96
CA LEU A 97 2.67 -5.84 1.96
C LEU A 97 4.20 -5.80 1.89
N VAL A 98 4.72 -5.06 0.92
CA VAL A 98 6.17 -4.81 0.78
C VAL A 98 6.43 -3.34 1.01
N VAL A 99 7.29 -3.06 1.97
CA VAL A 99 7.66 -1.70 2.36
C VAL A 99 9.04 -1.38 1.80
N SER A 100 9.13 -0.29 1.07
CA SER A 100 10.40 0.31 0.64
C SER A 100 10.52 1.73 1.22
N THR A 101 11.71 2.31 1.15
CA THR A 101 11.95 3.67 1.62
C THR A 101 12.55 4.52 0.51
N ASN A 102 12.22 5.81 0.53
CA ASN A 102 12.85 6.77 -0.38
C ASN A 102 14.01 7.56 0.26
N SER A 103 14.31 7.34 1.55
CA SER A 103 15.46 7.92 2.28
C SER A 103 15.70 9.41 1.99
N GLY A 104 14.64 10.23 1.99
CA GLY A 104 14.75 11.67 1.73
C GLY A 104 15.11 12.04 0.27
N LEU A 105 14.93 11.14 -0.66
CA LEU A 105 15.22 11.38 -2.07
C LEU A 105 14.39 12.56 -2.63
N PRO A 106 15.01 13.40 -3.49
CA PRO A 106 14.25 14.38 -4.26
C PRO A 106 13.16 13.72 -5.10
N VAL A 107 12.08 14.44 -5.40
CA VAL A 107 10.91 13.93 -6.15
C VAL A 107 11.31 13.17 -7.41
N LYS A 108 12.29 13.68 -8.17
CA LYS A 108 12.80 13.02 -9.38
C LYS A 108 13.38 11.63 -9.11
N ALA A 109 14.12 11.47 -8.02
CA ALA A 109 14.73 10.19 -7.65
C ALA A 109 13.66 9.24 -7.05
N GLU A 110 12.68 9.77 -6.32
CA GLU A 110 11.51 9.02 -5.88
C GLU A 110 10.75 8.44 -7.09
N LEU A 111 10.48 9.24 -8.12
CA LEU A 111 9.82 8.77 -9.34
C LEU A 111 10.63 7.71 -10.09
N ALA A 112 11.96 7.83 -10.12
CA ALA A 112 12.81 6.81 -10.72
C ALA A 112 12.70 5.46 -9.99
N LEU A 113 12.50 5.48 -8.67
CA LEU A 113 12.26 4.26 -7.89
C LEU A 113 10.90 3.62 -8.25
N TYR A 114 9.84 4.43 -8.41
CA TYR A 114 8.54 3.94 -8.90
C TYR A 114 8.67 3.31 -10.28
N ASP A 115 9.36 3.99 -11.21
CA ASP A 115 9.59 3.52 -12.58
C ASP A 115 10.38 2.18 -12.61
N GLN A 116 11.38 2.05 -11.75
CA GLN A 116 12.12 0.79 -11.59
C GLN A 116 11.20 -0.36 -11.14
N PHE A 117 10.38 -0.17 -10.12
CA PHE A 117 9.47 -1.20 -9.63
C PHE A 117 8.37 -1.54 -10.64
N LEU A 118 7.85 -0.55 -11.37
CA LEU A 118 6.86 -0.73 -12.43
C LEU A 118 7.40 -1.58 -13.58
N ARG A 119 8.60 -1.26 -14.08
CA ARG A 119 9.26 -2.05 -15.14
C ARG A 119 9.56 -3.48 -14.72
N ALA A 120 9.99 -3.66 -13.48
CA ALA A 120 10.32 -4.96 -12.94
C ALA A 120 9.09 -5.79 -12.51
N LYS A 121 7.87 -5.20 -12.56
CA LYS A 121 6.60 -5.83 -12.13
C LYS A 121 6.68 -6.42 -10.71
N TRP A 122 7.29 -5.65 -9.79
CA TRP A 122 7.48 -6.11 -8.43
C TRP A 122 6.18 -6.19 -7.64
N PHE A 123 5.20 -5.35 -8.00
CA PHE A 123 3.95 -5.21 -7.28
C PHE A 123 2.76 -5.30 -8.24
N ASP A 124 1.64 -5.82 -7.74
CA ASP A 124 0.35 -5.83 -8.43
C ASP A 124 -0.47 -4.57 -8.13
N GLY A 125 -0.01 -3.75 -7.20
CA GLY A 125 -0.62 -2.48 -6.84
C GLY A 125 0.22 -1.70 -5.84
N TYR A 126 -0.16 -0.45 -5.60
CA TYR A 126 0.56 0.47 -4.73
C TYR A 126 -0.35 1.14 -3.70
N ILE A 127 0.25 1.48 -2.56
CA ILE A 127 -0.33 2.41 -1.60
C ILE A 127 0.56 3.63 -1.56
N ILE A 128 -0.02 4.80 -1.86
CA ILE A 128 0.68 6.08 -1.79
C ILE A 128 0.32 6.77 -0.48
N VAL A 129 1.32 7.23 0.24
CA VAL A 129 1.16 8.01 1.47
C VAL A 129 1.74 9.41 1.28
N ARG A 130 1.36 10.36 2.14
CA ARG A 130 1.82 11.76 2.06
C ARG A 130 1.63 12.33 0.66
N THR A 131 0.39 12.31 0.21
CA THR A 131 0.00 12.83 -1.11
C THR A 131 0.32 14.32 -1.24
N ARG A 132 0.86 14.67 -2.41
CA ARG A 132 1.03 16.07 -2.82
C ARG A 132 -0.27 16.60 -3.41
N ILE A 133 -0.40 17.93 -3.50
CA ILE A 133 -1.52 18.59 -4.18
C ILE A 133 -1.60 18.05 -5.60
N ASP A 134 -0.54 18.25 -6.41
CA ASP A 134 -0.33 17.59 -7.68
C ASP A 134 0.70 16.48 -7.48
N ASP A 135 0.25 15.24 -7.49
CA ASP A 135 1.11 14.11 -7.14
C ASP A 135 1.64 13.38 -8.38
N PRO A 136 2.93 13.56 -8.73
CA PRO A 136 3.50 12.95 -9.92
C PRO A 136 3.59 11.41 -9.83
N ARG A 137 3.51 10.82 -8.62
CA ARG A 137 3.45 9.37 -8.42
C ARG A 137 2.11 8.82 -8.89
N VAL A 138 1.01 9.53 -8.56
CA VAL A 138 -0.34 9.22 -9.05
C VAL A 138 -0.37 9.28 -10.57
N THR A 139 0.14 10.35 -11.16
CA THR A 139 0.25 10.49 -12.63
C THR A 139 1.03 9.33 -13.26
N ALA A 140 2.15 8.92 -12.65
CA ALA A 140 2.96 7.81 -13.15
C ALA A 140 2.20 6.48 -13.08
N LEU A 141 1.50 6.18 -11.97
CA LEU A 141 0.73 4.95 -11.82
C LEU A 141 -0.46 4.89 -12.78
N LEU A 142 -1.18 5.99 -12.97
CA LEU A 142 -2.26 6.10 -13.95
C LEU A 142 -1.77 5.84 -15.38
N LYS A 143 -0.64 6.44 -15.76
CA LYS A 143 -0.02 6.22 -17.07
C LYS A 143 0.31 4.75 -17.33
N HIS A 144 0.72 4.02 -16.32
CA HIS A 144 1.02 2.59 -16.39
C HIS A 144 -0.18 1.68 -16.14
N GLN A 145 -1.39 2.24 -15.95
CA GLN A 145 -2.61 1.50 -15.60
C GLN A 145 -2.41 0.59 -14.38
N MET A 146 -1.57 1.02 -13.45
CA MET A 146 -1.21 0.28 -12.25
C MET A 146 -2.25 0.56 -11.15
N PRO A 147 -2.87 -0.46 -10.55
CA PRO A 147 -3.79 -0.28 -9.44
C PRO A 147 -3.12 0.41 -8.25
N PHE A 148 -3.77 1.38 -7.65
CA PHE A 148 -3.29 2.05 -6.45
C PHE A 148 -4.42 2.59 -5.59
N VAL A 149 -4.10 2.84 -4.32
CA VAL A 149 -4.92 3.58 -3.34
C VAL A 149 -4.06 4.63 -2.69
N THR A 150 -4.60 5.81 -2.44
CA THR A 150 -3.88 6.84 -1.68
C THR A 150 -4.39 6.94 -0.25
N TYR A 151 -3.48 7.08 0.71
CA TYR A 151 -3.76 7.54 2.06
C TYR A 151 -3.47 9.04 2.11
N GLY A 152 -4.54 9.80 1.96
CA GLY A 152 -4.59 11.22 1.66
C GLY A 152 -5.19 11.50 0.27
N ARG A 153 -5.89 12.62 0.15
CA ARG A 153 -6.42 13.14 -1.13
C ARG A 153 -5.31 13.81 -1.94
N THR A 154 -5.56 14.05 -3.21
CA THR A 154 -4.74 14.86 -4.12
C THR A 154 -5.68 15.56 -5.10
N GLU A 155 -5.25 16.64 -5.73
CA GLU A 155 -5.97 17.30 -6.83
C GLU A 155 -5.64 16.68 -8.19
N THR A 156 -4.71 15.71 -8.25
CA THR A 156 -4.40 14.97 -9.47
C THR A 156 -5.64 14.20 -9.94
N GLU A 157 -6.10 14.48 -11.15
CA GLU A 157 -7.25 13.80 -11.76
C GLU A 157 -7.05 12.28 -11.88
N GLY A 158 -8.13 11.51 -11.79
CA GLY A 158 -8.11 10.06 -11.90
C GLY A 158 -7.75 9.30 -10.61
N ASN A 159 -7.56 10.00 -9.49
CA ASN A 159 -7.43 9.36 -8.18
C ASN A 159 -8.81 9.11 -7.55
N GLU A 160 -9.41 7.97 -7.90
CA GLU A 160 -10.77 7.60 -7.44
C GLU A 160 -10.76 6.85 -6.09
N PHE A 161 -9.65 6.19 -5.75
CA PHE A 161 -9.55 5.36 -4.56
C PHE A 161 -8.62 5.98 -3.52
N TRP A 162 -9.21 6.59 -2.51
CA TRP A 162 -8.47 7.20 -1.41
C TRP A 162 -9.15 7.01 -0.06
N VAL A 163 -8.36 7.04 0.99
CA VAL A 163 -8.79 7.12 2.38
C VAL A 163 -8.07 8.30 3.02
N ASP A 164 -8.79 9.20 3.67
CA ASP A 164 -8.21 10.39 4.28
C ASP A 164 -8.90 10.73 5.60
N THR A 165 -8.23 11.52 6.42
CA THR A 165 -8.82 12.25 7.54
C THR A 165 -9.35 13.58 7.02
N ASP A 166 -10.48 14.04 7.54
CA ASP A 166 -10.96 15.38 7.21
C ASP A 166 -10.08 16.44 7.89
N ASN A 167 -8.92 16.69 7.27
CA ASN A 167 -7.91 17.61 7.77
C ASN A 167 -8.45 19.06 7.85
N GLU A 168 -9.29 19.47 6.90
CA GLU A 168 -9.88 20.81 6.90
C GLU A 168 -10.82 21.01 8.08
N GLN A 169 -11.75 20.07 8.27
CA GLN A 169 -12.70 20.16 9.37
C GLN A 169 -12.03 20.01 10.74
N ALA A 170 -11.03 19.15 10.85
CA ALA A 170 -10.29 18.97 12.10
C ALA A 170 -9.60 20.25 12.55
N PHE A 171 -8.91 20.94 11.64
CA PHE A 171 -8.24 22.20 11.96
C PHE A 171 -9.20 23.38 12.13
N PHE A 172 -10.30 23.38 11.41
CA PHE A 172 -11.38 24.33 11.65
C PHE A 172 -11.92 24.22 13.10
N LEU A 173 -12.29 23.02 13.53
CA LEU A 173 -12.81 22.78 14.88
C LEU A 173 -11.78 23.07 15.97
N ALA A 174 -10.53 22.66 15.76
CA ALA A 174 -9.45 22.94 16.73
C ALA A 174 -9.24 24.44 16.90
N THR A 175 -9.22 25.20 15.81
CA THR A 175 -9.04 26.66 15.84
C THR A 175 -10.25 27.35 16.47
N GLN A 176 -11.47 26.95 16.11
CA GLN A 176 -12.70 27.48 16.74
C GLN A 176 -12.70 27.27 18.26
N ARG A 177 -12.20 26.11 18.72
CA ARG A 177 -12.11 25.85 20.16
C ARG A 177 -11.15 26.82 20.86
N GLN A 178 -10.01 27.13 20.26
CA GLN A 178 -9.09 28.14 20.80
C GLN A 178 -9.73 29.55 20.85
N ILE A 179 -10.45 29.89 19.79
CA ILE A 179 -11.18 31.17 19.73
C ILE A 179 -12.26 31.24 20.84
N ALA A 180 -12.98 30.14 21.07
CA ALA A 180 -13.99 30.05 22.11
C ALA A 180 -13.40 30.18 23.52
N PHE A 181 -12.14 29.80 23.74
CA PHE A 181 -11.39 30.03 24.98
C PHE A 181 -10.86 31.47 25.12
N GLY A 182 -11.14 32.34 24.15
CA GLY A 182 -10.74 33.75 24.19
C GLY A 182 -9.40 34.05 23.50
N HIS A 183 -8.74 33.07 22.94
CA HIS A 183 -7.50 33.31 22.18
C HIS A 183 -7.80 34.04 20.87
N ARG A 184 -6.96 35.03 20.53
CA ARG A 184 -7.10 35.83 19.30
C ARG A 184 -5.83 35.74 18.44
N ASN A 185 -4.69 35.49 19.04
CA ASN A 185 -3.41 35.32 18.36
C ASN A 185 -3.06 33.83 18.40
N ILE A 186 -3.48 33.11 17.36
CA ILE A 186 -3.32 31.66 17.23
C ILE A 186 -2.35 31.40 16.08
N ALA A 187 -1.26 30.72 16.32
CA ALA A 187 -0.32 30.30 15.29
C ALA A 187 -0.64 28.91 14.78
N LEU A 188 -0.52 28.72 13.47
CA LEU A 188 -0.60 27.42 12.82
C LEU A 188 0.81 26.88 12.56
N LEU A 189 1.20 25.78 13.21
CA LEU A 189 2.36 25.01 12.86
C LEU A 189 1.92 23.87 11.92
N ASN A 190 2.38 23.88 10.67
CA ASN A 190 1.91 23.01 9.61
C ASN A 190 3.04 22.23 8.94
N GLY A 191 2.71 21.30 8.04
CA GLY A 191 3.67 20.62 7.16
C GLY A 191 4.07 21.47 5.95
N PRO A 192 4.99 20.95 5.11
CA PRO A 192 5.37 21.60 3.85
C PRO A 192 4.18 21.81 2.92
N GLU A 193 4.18 22.94 2.21
CA GLU A 193 3.03 23.43 1.41
C GLU A 193 2.67 22.51 0.23
N GLU A 194 3.61 21.74 -0.27
CA GLU A 194 3.35 20.81 -1.39
C GLU A 194 2.44 19.63 -1.01
N PHE A 195 2.22 19.36 0.29
CA PHE A 195 1.37 18.26 0.71
C PHE A 195 -0.09 18.66 0.87
N MET A 196 -0.99 17.84 0.33
CA MET A 196 -2.42 18.08 0.36
C MET A 196 -2.97 18.21 1.78
N PHE A 197 -2.50 17.41 2.73
CA PHE A 197 -2.93 17.53 4.13
C PHE A 197 -2.59 18.90 4.73
N ALA A 198 -1.45 19.49 4.34
CA ALA A 198 -1.06 20.81 4.84
C ALA A 198 -1.97 21.91 4.26
N ALA A 199 -2.24 21.88 2.97
CA ALA A 199 -3.17 22.81 2.33
C ALA A 199 -4.59 22.74 2.95
N LEU A 200 -5.09 21.52 3.22
CA LEU A 200 -6.40 21.34 3.86
C LEU A 200 -6.43 21.87 5.30
N ARG A 201 -5.38 21.63 6.08
CA ARG A 201 -5.25 22.16 7.45
C ARG A 201 -5.24 23.68 7.48
N GLU A 202 -4.50 24.29 6.57
CA GLU A 202 -4.45 25.74 6.42
C GLU A 202 -5.82 26.32 6.03
N ARG A 203 -6.53 25.70 5.08
CA ARG A 203 -7.91 26.10 4.73
C ARG A 203 -8.84 26.09 5.96
N GLY A 204 -8.77 25.02 6.76
CA GLY A 204 -9.59 24.91 7.98
C GLY A 204 -9.25 25.96 9.02
N TYR A 205 -7.98 26.19 9.29
CA TYR A 205 -7.50 27.23 10.20
C TYR A 205 -7.93 28.62 9.74
N THR A 206 -7.67 28.97 8.48
CA THR A 206 -8.00 30.28 7.90
C THR A 206 -9.51 30.57 7.95
N ARG A 207 -10.34 29.57 7.61
CA ARG A 207 -11.79 29.66 7.67
C ARG A 207 -12.28 29.98 9.09
N ALA A 208 -11.68 29.34 10.11
CA ALA A 208 -12.05 29.61 11.50
C ALA A 208 -11.61 31.00 11.98
N MET A 209 -10.41 31.44 11.61
CA MET A 209 -9.87 32.75 11.97
C MET A 209 -10.70 33.90 11.34
N HIS A 210 -11.10 33.78 10.08
CA HIS A 210 -11.95 34.79 9.42
C HIS A 210 -13.35 34.89 10.01
N GLY A 211 -13.90 33.84 10.58
CA GLY A 211 -15.20 33.86 11.25
C GLY A 211 -15.15 34.43 12.68
N ALA A 212 -13.97 34.79 13.17
CA ALA A 212 -13.76 35.31 14.54
C ALA A 212 -13.51 36.83 14.60
N VAL A 213 -13.51 37.51 13.45
CA VAL A 213 -13.31 38.98 13.31
C VAL A 213 -14.66 39.70 13.29
#